data_e200508642e1355838f2164a6d99a717
#
_entry.id   e200508642e1355838f2164a6d99a717
#
_cell.length_a   1.000
_cell.length_b   1.000
_cell.length_c   1.000
_cell.angle_alpha   90.00
_cell.angle_beta   90.00
_cell.angle_gamma   90.00
#
_symmetry.space_group_name_H-M   'P 1'
#
loop_
_entity.id
_entity.type
_entity.pdbx_description
1 polymer ?
#
loop_
_entity_poly.entity_id
_entity_poly.type
_entity_poly.pdbx_seq_one_letter_code
_entity_poly.pdbx_strand_id
1 'polypeptide(L)'
;MRAVTTMICGMLGAALLSAPVMLPASAAMAESSQVSETDDSGISIDTSGDTSYDVFTYRENDTGVCITSCDTAATSADIPEEIDGKPVTEIGDAAFMNCAYLTAIDVPSHVTKIGESAFSSCPMLCQVSLPEGLTELGKGVFESCTMLSQVTLPSTLTELPEAAFYNCSYLPSFSVPATIKVIGNEAFYSCTALKEVTLPEGVASIGDYAFQNCQVLEQAKLPASCTTLGKYVFDGCQALTALDVAEGNTAYLSQDGVLFTKDGETLVRYPQAKAETAYTVPEGCRTLADWSFIGSTTLEQINIDGVTSIGEDCFYYCTSLKSIVIPDGVAELNGAVFGYCLSLEEVKLPATIWKLGDHCFYSCAKLNKIDLPEGLTTLGDQCFYNCVSLLEMNLPQTITEIGDQAIGYYTPSDSKDNTAKKIDRLHVYNAGGNAVSQYIRQWKSDDYKYWIIGGAVAVVIVGGVIALISVRRYRNKIRPTSRHASETKRKKK
;
A
#
# COMPACT_ATOMS: atom_id res chain seq x y z
N MET A 1 2.10 -21.08 39.89
CA MET A 1 2.02 -21.15 38.39
C MET A 1 2.40 -19.84 37.72
N ARG A 2 2.69 -18.77 38.49
CA ARG A 2 3.06 -17.41 37.93
C ARG A 2 4.50 -17.26 37.45
N ALA A 3 5.39 -18.20 37.71
CA ALA A 3 6.85 -18.05 37.43
C ALA A 3 7.32 -18.69 36.09
N VAL A 4 6.47 -19.35 35.32
CA VAL A 4 6.87 -20.07 34.10
C VAL A 4 6.53 -19.29 32.83
N THR A 5 5.57 -18.36 32.90
CA THR A 5 5.11 -17.61 31.71
C THR A 5 6.04 -16.44 31.36
N THR A 6 6.74 -15.88 32.33
CA THR A 6 7.67 -14.74 32.11
C THR A 6 8.97 -15.16 31.39
N MET A 7 9.29 -16.46 31.35
CA MET A 7 10.54 -16.94 30.75
C MET A 7 10.45 -17.23 29.23
N ILE A 8 9.24 -17.30 28.67
CA ILE A 8 9.05 -17.63 27.24
C ILE A 8 9.10 -16.37 26.35
N CYS A 9 8.75 -15.20 26.87
CA CYS A 9 8.78 -13.94 26.10
C CYS A 9 10.21 -13.40 25.88
N GLY A 10 11.19 -13.79 26.71
CA GLY A 10 12.56 -13.26 26.70
C GLY A 10 13.54 -13.96 25.75
N MET A 11 13.23 -15.09 25.14
CA MET A 11 14.21 -15.91 24.39
C MET A 11 13.96 -16.03 22.88
N LEU A 12 12.97 -15.37 22.29
CA LEU A 12 12.68 -15.43 20.84
C LEU A 12 13.05 -14.15 20.06
N GLY A 13 13.77 -13.23 20.68
CA GLY A 13 14.19 -11.95 20.06
C GLY A 13 15.47 -12.00 19.21
N ALA A 14 16.10 -13.15 18.99
CA ALA A 14 17.41 -13.20 18.32
C ALA A 14 17.52 -14.38 17.35
N ALA A 15 16.73 -14.46 16.33
CA ALA A 15 17.05 -15.16 15.07
C ALA A 15 15.87 -14.99 14.10
N LEU A 16 15.99 -14.09 13.15
CA LEU A 16 15.53 -14.20 11.77
C LEU A 16 15.70 -12.83 11.08
N LEU A 17 16.95 -12.49 10.79
CA LEU A 17 17.29 -11.54 9.74
C LEU A 17 17.35 -12.32 8.42
N SER A 18 16.18 -12.60 7.85
CA SER A 18 16.00 -12.74 6.41
C SER A 18 14.92 -11.73 6.06
N ALA A 19 15.32 -10.59 5.54
CA ALA A 19 14.41 -9.57 5.06
C ALA A 19 13.45 -10.20 4.06
N PRO A 20 12.13 -10.18 4.29
CA PRO A 20 11.20 -10.34 3.20
C PRO A 20 11.41 -9.13 2.30
N VAL A 21 11.48 -9.36 1.01
CA VAL A 21 11.36 -8.30 0.00
C VAL A 21 10.05 -7.59 0.32
N MET A 22 10.13 -6.42 0.93
CA MET A 22 8.97 -5.53 1.05
C MET A 22 8.57 -5.22 -0.39
N LEU A 23 7.44 -5.76 -0.82
CA LEU A 23 6.73 -5.25 -1.97
C LEU A 23 6.42 -3.79 -1.63
N PRO A 24 6.84 -2.81 -2.43
CA PRO A 24 6.46 -1.44 -2.17
C PRO A 24 4.93 -1.40 -2.19
N ALA A 25 4.33 -1.02 -1.08
CA ALA A 25 2.94 -0.62 -1.04
C ALA A 25 2.72 0.38 -2.19
N SER A 26 1.65 0.19 -2.94
CA SER A 26 1.41 0.84 -4.21
C SER A 26 1.65 2.35 -4.14
N ALA A 27 2.32 2.91 -5.14
CA ALA A 27 2.47 4.35 -5.30
C ALA A 27 1.12 5.09 -5.44
N ALA A 28 0.03 4.35 -5.68
CA ALA A 28 -1.34 4.87 -5.72
C ALA A 28 -1.91 5.20 -4.33
N MET A 29 -1.33 4.66 -3.26
CA MET A 29 -1.73 5.01 -1.88
C MET A 29 -1.05 6.29 -1.35
N ALA A 30 -0.08 6.86 -2.08
CA ALA A 30 0.65 8.04 -1.63
C ALA A 30 -0.10 9.37 -1.84
N GLU A 31 -1.24 9.39 -2.53
CA GLU A 31 -2.01 10.63 -2.74
C GLU A 31 -3.24 10.79 -1.83
N SER A 32 -3.64 9.78 -1.06
CA SER A 32 -4.77 9.90 -0.13
C SER A 32 -4.41 9.85 1.36
N SER A 33 -3.13 9.65 1.70
CA SER A 33 -2.65 9.77 3.08
C SER A 33 -1.33 10.51 3.12
N GLN A 34 -1.36 11.84 2.95
CA GLN A 34 -0.40 12.68 3.66
C GLN A 34 -0.76 12.59 5.15
N VAL A 35 -0.47 11.46 5.76
CA VAL A 35 -0.17 11.45 7.18
C VAL A 35 1.21 12.12 7.26
N SER A 36 1.21 13.42 7.55
CA SER A 36 2.39 14.09 8.06
C SER A 36 2.95 13.21 9.18
N GLU A 37 4.24 12.88 9.12
CA GLU A 37 5.01 12.51 10.29
C GLU A 37 5.03 13.71 11.26
N THR A 38 3.90 13.97 11.86
CA THR A 38 3.79 14.71 13.10
C THR A 38 3.12 13.73 14.05
N ASP A 39 3.88 13.34 15.04
CA ASP A 39 3.47 12.64 16.25
C ASP A 39 2.52 13.57 17.02
N ASP A 40 1.33 13.69 16.49
CA ASP A 40 0.28 14.52 17.08
C ASP A 40 -1.03 13.75 16.87
N SER A 41 -1.30 12.82 17.78
CA SER A 41 -2.57 12.06 17.84
C SER A 41 -3.77 12.96 18.04
N GLY A 42 -3.68 14.24 17.88
CA GLY A 42 -4.79 15.22 17.90
C GLY A 42 -5.75 15.10 19.11
N ILE A 43 -5.50 14.16 20.02
CA ILE A 43 -6.28 13.93 21.24
C ILE A 43 -5.84 14.98 22.24
N SER A 44 -6.67 16.02 22.40
CA SER A 44 -6.47 17.01 23.45
C SER A 44 -6.99 16.44 24.76
N ILE A 45 -6.09 15.93 25.62
CA ILE A 45 -6.44 15.44 26.96
C ILE A 45 -6.48 16.63 27.89
N ASP A 46 -7.68 16.94 28.43
CA ASP A 46 -7.84 17.92 29.50
C ASP A 46 -7.48 17.26 30.84
N THR A 47 -6.31 17.56 31.37
CA THR A 47 -5.81 17.07 32.69
C THR A 47 -6.07 18.06 33.82
N SER A 48 -6.83 19.12 33.60
CA SER A 48 -7.17 20.07 34.65
C SER A 48 -8.05 19.41 35.71
N GLY A 49 -7.52 19.30 36.94
CA GLY A 49 -8.22 18.66 38.06
C GLY A 49 -7.87 17.18 38.30
N ASP A 50 -6.88 16.61 37.57
CA ASP A 50 -6.42 15.24 37.79
C ASP A 50 -5.60 15.14 39.07
N THR A 51 -5.71 13.99 39.75
CA THR A 51 -5.01 13.66 41.00
C THR A 51 -4.04 12.51 40.76
N SER A 52 -2.86 12.52 41.36
CA SER A 52 -1.88 11.45 41.22
C SER A 52 -2.11 10.32 42.23
N TYR A 53 -1.96 9.07 41.76
CA TYR A 53 -2.00 7.87 42.58
C TYR A 53 -0.99 6.84 42.01
N ASP A 54 0.10 6.60 42.72
CA ASP A 54 1.22 5.74 42.27
C ASP A 54 1.73 6.16 40.88
N VAL A 55 1.65 5.26 39.87
CA VAL A 55 2.05 5.53 38.47
C VAL A 55 0.92 6.15 37.64
N PHE A 56 -0.25 6.39 38.26
CA PHE A 56 -1.45 6.88 37.55
C PHE A 56 -1.75 8.33 37.87
N THR A 57 -2.46 8.98 36.97
CA THR A 57 -3.34 10.11 37.30
C THR A 57 -4.78 9.69 37.09
N TYR A 58 -5.68 10.26 37.84
CA TYR A 58 -7.10 9.94 37.78
C TYR A 58 -7.98 11.15 38.01
N ARG A 59 -9.23 11.04 37.59
CA ARG A 59 -10.29 12.01 37.81
C ARG A 59 -11.53 11.30 38.34
N GLU A 60 -12.21 11.92 39.31
CA GLU A 60 -13.50 11.43 39.74
C GLU A 60 -14.59 11.77 38.70
N ASN A 61 -15.49 10.82 38.51
CA ASN A 61 -16.68 10.97 37.69
C ASN A 61 -17.95 10.57 38.50
N ASP A 62 -19.14 10.64 37.88
CA ASP A 62 -20.39 10.35 38.56
C ASP A 62 -20.54 8.91 39.06
N THR A 63 -19.76 7.97 38.50
CA THR A 63 -19.85 6.52 38.78
C THR A 63 -18.68 6.01 39.62
N GLY A 64 -17.58 6.76 39.73
CA GLY A 64 -16.37 6.34 40.42
C GLY A 64 -15.14 7.14 40.00
N VAL A 65 -14.14 6.44 39.48
CA VAL A 65 -12.85 7.00 39.05
C VAL A 65 -12.58 6.63 37.60
N CYS A 66 -12.10 7.61 36.83
CA CYS A 66 -11.49 7.43 35.53
C CYS A 66 -9.97 7.57 35.63
N ILE A 67 -9.20 6.57 35.21
CA ILE A 67 -7.74 6.70 35.03
C ILE A 67 -7.49 7.54 33.77
N THR A 68 -6.79 8.67 33.93
CA THR A 68 -6.58 9.63 32.84
C THR A 68 -5.18 9.54 32.23
N SER A 69 -4.17 9.10 33.02
CA SER A 69 -2.86 8.75 32.41
C SER A 69 -2.07 7.76 33.28
N CYS A 70 -1.07 7.14 32.68
CA CYS A 70 -0.07 6.29 33.32
C CYS A 70 1.32 6.84 33.01
N ASP A 71 2.28 6.68 33.96
CA ASP A 71 3.69 6.98 33.68
C ASP A 71 4.20 6.08 32.56
N THR A 72 4.60 6.66 31.45
CA THR A 72 5.10 5.93 30.27
C THR A 72 6.39 5.14 30.52
N ALA A 73 7.12 5.45 31.63
CA ALA A 73 8.29 4.72 32.05
C ALA A 73 7.97 3.51 32.97
N ALA A 74 6.67 3.33 33.34
CA ALA A 74 6.25 2.21 34.17
C ALA A 74 6.51 0.87 33.50
N THR A 75 7.12 -0.07 34.23
CA THR A 75 7.34 -1.45 33.73
C THR A 75 6.24 -2.41 34.15
N SER A 76 5.41 -2.01 35.11
CA SER A 76 4.16 -2.66 35.51
C SER A 76 3.16 -1.58 35.93
N ALA A 77 1.89 -1.86 35.74
CA ALA A 77 0.81 -0.99 36.14
C ALA A 77 -0.33 -1.89 36.67
N ASP A 78 -0.36 -2.08 37.98
CA ASP A 78 -1.43 -2.82 38.64
C ASP A 78 -2.58 -1.83 38.93
N ILE A 79 -3.57 -1.79 38.05
CA ILE A 79 -4.73 -0.90 38.22
C ILE A 79 -5.56 -1.40 39.40
N PRO A 80 -5.74 -0.59 40.46
CA PRO A 80 -6.51 -1.02 41.64
C PRO A 80 -8.01 -1.08 41.32
N GLU A 81 -8.75 -1.93 42.05
CA GLU A 81 -10.22 -1.95 41.96
C GLU A 81 -10.86 -0.66 42.45
N GLU A 82 -10.23 0.01 43.41
CA GLU A 82 -10.71 1.28 44.04
C GLU A 82 -9.55 2.24 44.28
N ILE A 83 -9.82 3.53 44.11
CA ILE A 83 -8.94 4.63 44.55
C ILE A 83 -9.74 5.52 45.52
N ASP A 84 -9.19 5.79 46.69
CA ASP A 84 -9.83 6.58 47.76
C ASP A 84 -11.23 6.08 48.14
N GLY A 85 -11.46 4.73 48.06
CA GLY A 85 -12.74 4.11 48.38
C GLY A 85 -13.81 4.25 47.29
N LYS A 86 -13.40 4.67 46.09
CA LYS A 86 -14.28 4.75 44.89
C LYS A 86 -13.82 3.75 43.85
N PRO A 87 -14.74 2.99 43.23
CA PRO A 87 -14.37 2.02 42.20
C PRO A 87 -13.77 2.69 40.97
N VAL A 88 -12.76 2.04 40.36
CA VAL A 88 -12.26 2.42 39.03
C VAL A 88 -13.23 1.91 38.00
N THR A 89 -13.94 2.83 37.34
CA THR A 89 -15.04 2.51 36.41
C THR A 89 -14.72 2.80 34.96
N GLU A 90 -13.64 3.55 34.70
CA GLU A 90 -13.26 3.97 33.35
C GLU A 90 -11.74 4.05 33.19
N ILE A 91 -11.24 3.68 32.03
CA ILE A 91 -9.92 4.02 31.53
C ILE A 91 -10.14 5.07 30.44
N GLY A 92 -9.58 6.26 30.61
CA GLY A 92 -9.77 7.40 29.72
C GLY A 92 -9.03 7.27 28.39
N ASP A 93 -9.27 8.25 27.52
CA ASP A 93 -8.61 8.35 26.23
C ASP A 93 -7.09 8.47 26.40
N ALA A 94 -6.33 7.71 25.64
CA ALA A 94 -4.87 7.65 25.65
C ALA A 94 -4.23 7.40 27.04
N ALA A 95 -4.97 6.89 28.04
CA ALA A 95 -4.52 6.80 29.44
C ALA A 95 -3.20 5.99 29.60
N PHE A 96 -2.96 4.98 28.78
CA PHE A 96 -1.73 4.17 28.76
C PHE A 96 -0.96 4.31 27.44
N MET A 97 -1.28 5.31 26.64
CA MET A 97 -0.64 5.49 25.35
C MET A 97 0.87 5.66 25.50
N ASN A 98 1.65 4.99 24.63
CA ASN A 98 3.11 5.01 24.65
C ASN A 98 3.78 4.41 25.93
N CYS A 99 3.08 3.58 26.71
CA CYS A 99 3.67 2.85 27.84
C CYS A 99 4.58 1.72 27.30
N ALA A 100 5.79 2.11 26.88
CA ALA A 100 6.70 1.28 26.09
C ALA A 100 7.19 0.02 26.78
N TYR A 101 7.17 -0.03 28.11
CA TYR A 101 7.71 -1.13 28.91
C TYR A 101 6.64 -2.03 29.53
N LEU A 102 5.38 -1.69 29.36
CA LEU A 102 4.28 -2.46 29.91
C LEU A 102 4.13 -3.80 29.17
N THR A 103 4.13 -4.91 29.93
CA THR A 103 4.07 -6.25 29.33
C THR A 103 2.71 -6.92 29.47
N ALA A 104 1.95 -6.59 30.50
CA ALA A 104 0.62 -7.11 30.76
C ALA A 104 -0.22 -6.06 31.48
N ILE A 105 -1.54 -6.14 31.28
CA ILE A 105 -2.54 -5.34 31.98
C ILE A 105 -3.71 -6.22 32.38
N ASP A 106 -4.12 -6.11 33.64
CA ASP A 106 -5.38 -6.64 34.14
C ASP A 106 -6.31 -5.45 34.42
N VAL A 107 -7.39 -5.33 33.64
CA VAL A 107 -8.36 -4.26 33.78
C VAL A 107 -9.34 -4.62 34.91
N PRO A 108 -9.58 -3.72 35.91
CA PRO A 108 -10.44 -3.97 37.05
C PRO A 108 -11.88 -4.35 36.72
N SER A 109 -12.51 -5.11 37.62
CA SER A 109 -13.84 -5.71 37.37
C SER A 109 -14.97 -4.68 37.20
N HIS A 110 -14.83 -3.48 37.77
CA HIS A 110 -15.81 -2.40 37.69
C HIS A 110 -15.68 -1.52 36.46
N VAL A 111 -14.64 -1.71 35.64
CA VAL A 111 -14.45 -0.92 34.41
C VAL A 111 -15.49 -1.29 33.37
N THR A 112 -16.28 -0.31 32.94
CA THR A 112 -17.31 -0.47 31.92
C THR A 112 -16.95 0.20 30.59
N LYS A 113 -15.95 1.09 30.59
CA LYS A 113 -15.51 1.85 29.41
C LYS A 113 -13.99 1.96 29.36
N ILE A 114 -13.43 1.77 28.17
CA ILE A 114 -12.05 2.05 27.82
C ILE A 114 -12.04 3.01 26.64
N GLY A 115 -11.37 4.14 26.79
CA GLY A 115 -11.35 5.26 25.87
C GLY A 115 -10.58 5.04 24.58
N GLU A 116 -10.60 6.04 23.70
CA GLU A 116 -9.87 6.05 22.42
C GLU A 116 -8.37 5.98 22.66
N SER A 117 -7.68 5.12 21.89
CA SER A 117 -6.22 4.94 21.95
C SER A 117 -5.66 4.61 23.34
N ALA A 118 -6.51 4.12 24.26
CA ALA A 118 -6.15 3.97 25.68
C ALA A 118 -4.86 3.18 25.91
N PHE A 119 -4.57 2.17 25.10
CA PHE A 119 -3.33 1.37 25.13
C PHE A 119 -2.54 1.45 23.82
N SER A 120 -2.80 2.48 22.98
CA SER A 120 -2.08 2.62 21.71
C SER A 120 -0.57 2.75 21.93
N SER A 121 0.21 2.18 21.00
CA SER A 121 1.67 2.26 20.99
C SER A 121 2.33 1.72 22.29
N CYS A 122 1.82 0.60 22.80
CA CYS A 122 2.43 -0.17 23.87
C CYS A 122 3.16 -1.40 23.27
N PRO A 123 4.38 -1.26 22.72
CA PRO A 123 5.00 -2.27 21.88
C PRO A 123 5.37 -3.56 22.62
N MET A 124 5.55 -3.53 23.93
CA MET A 124 5.86 -4.71 24.75
C MET A 124 4.63 -5.36 25.39
N LEU A 125 3.43 -4.78 25.20
CA LEU A 125 2.20 -5.32 25.78
C LEU A 125 1.84 -6.64 25.09
N CYS A 126 1.98 -7.76 25.84
CA CYS A 126 1.76 -9.11 25.34
C CYS A 126 0.38 -9.65 25.69
N GLN A 127 -0.17 -9.23 26.82
CA GLN A 127 -1.40 -9.76 27.39
C GLN A 127 -2.28 -8.67 27.97
N VAL A 128 -3.59 -8.74 27.66
CA VAL A 128 -4.61 -7.88 28.25
C VAL A 128 -5.77 -8.75 28.73
N SER A 129 -6.17 -8.54 30.00
CA SER A 129 -7.35 -9.16 30.60
C SER A 129 -8.45 -8.09 30.73
N LEU A 130 -9.58 -8.32 30.07
CA LEU A 130 -10.73 -7.40 30.08
C LEU A 130 -11.87 -7.97 30.91
N PRO A 131 -12.56 -7.15 31.72
CA PRO A 131 -13.67 -7.62 32.58
C PRO A 131 -14.95 -7.87 31.77
N GLU A 132 -15.76 -8.83 32.24
CA GLU A 132 -17.08 -9.13 31.63
C GLU A 132 -18.09 -7.98 31.77
N GLY A 133 -17.81 -6.96 32.58
CA GLY A 133 -18.65 -5.75 32.71
C GLY A 133 -18.38 -4.68 31.64
N LEU A 134 -17.34 -4.84 30.83
CA LEU A 134 -16.92 -3.86 29.83
C LEU A 134 -17.94 -3.79 28.68
N THR A 135 -18.48 -2.58 28.41
CA THR A 135 -19.50 -2.34 27.38
C THR A 135 -19.03 -1.44 26.25
N GLU A 136 -17.92 -0.69 26.46
CA GLU A 136 -17.40 0.26 25.47
C GLU A 136 -15.88 0.11 25.32
N LEU A 137 -15.44 -0.03 24.07
CA LEU A 137 -14.05 0.10 23.64
C LEU A 137 -13.91 1.28 22.69
N GLY A 138 -12.92 2.14 22.95
CA GLY A 138 -12.59 3.24 22.07
C GLY A 138 -11.85 2.82 20.80
N LYS A 139 -11.88 3.71 19.81
CA LYS A 139 -11.12 3.57 18.56
C LYS A 139 -9.63 3.43 18.86
N GLY A 140 -8.92 2.59 18.08
CA GLY A 140 -7.48 2.41 18.21
C GLY A 140 -7.00 1.90 19.57
N VAL A 141 -7.89 1.27 20.35
CA VAL A 141 -7.63 0.93 21.77
C VAL A 141 -6.32 0.18 21.99
N PHE A 142 -5.92 -0.74 21.08
CA PHE A 142 -4.66 -1.49 21.09
C PHE A 142 -3.82 -1.24 19.84
N GLU A 143 -4.01 -0.11 19.18
CA GLU A 143 -3.24 0.24 17.99
C GLU A 143 -1.74 0.16 18.28
N SER A 144 -0.99 -0.49 17.37
CA SER A 144 0.47 -0.66 17.47
C SER A 144 0.99 -1.34 18.76
N CYS A 145 0.15 -2.17 19.39
CA CYS A 145 0.59 -3.12 20.41
C CYS A 145 1.26 -4.32 19.73
N THR A 146 2.47 -4.10 19.20
CA THR A 146 3.11 -5.03 18.27
C THR A 146 3.40 -6.43 18.83
N MET A 147 3.54 -6.57 20.16
CA MET A 147 3.76 -7.86 20.84
C MET A 147 2.47 -8.47 21.40
N LEU A 148 1.30 -7.84 21.18
CA LEU A 148 0.04 -8.35 21.72
C LEU A 148 -0.28 -9.72 21.11
N SER A 149 -0.38 -10.72 21.96
CA SER A 149 -0.62 -12.11 21.57
C SER A 149 -1.80 -12.77 22.29
N GLN A 150 -2.24 -12.18 23.40
CA GLN A 150 -3.33 -12.72 24.21
C GLN A 150 -4.26 -11.57 24.65
N VAL A 151 -5.46 -11.61 24.09
CA VAL A 151 -6.58 -10.76 24.50
C VAL A 151 -7.89 -11.51 24.26
N THR A 152 -8.78 -11.44 25.24
CA THR A 152 -10.13 -12.00 25.11
C THR A 152 -11.12 -10.87 25.33
N LEU A 153 -12.00 -10.69 24.36
CA LEU A 153 -13.08 -9.71 24.48
C LEU A 153 -14.24 -10.28 25.30
N PRO A 154 -14.84 -9.46 26.19
CA PRO A 154 -16.02 -9.89 26.95
C PRO A 154 -17.26 -9.99 26.05
N SER A 155 -18.21 -10.79 26.51
CA SER A 155 -19.48 -11.05 25.80
C SER A 155 -20.49 -9.86 25.85
N THR A 156 -20.16 -8.81 26.56
CA THR A 156 -20.96 -7.57 26.65
C THR A 156 -20.76 -6.63 25.48
N LEU A 157 -19.62 -6.74 24.77
CA LEU A 157 -19.34 -5.92 23.61
C LEU A 157 -20.22 -6.30 22.42
N THR A 158 -20.73 -5.29 21.69
CA THR A 158 -21.55 -5.46 20.50
C THR A 158 -20.87 -5.04 19.21
N GLU A 159 -19.75 -4.32 19.31
CA GLU A 159 -18.93 -3.91 18.18
C GLU A 159 -17.45 -3.97 18.52
N LEU A 160 -16.64 -4.18 17.50
CA LEU A 160 -15.20 -3.99 17.52
C LEU A 160 -14.92 -2.64 16.83
N PRO A 161 -14.37 -1.66 17.54
CA PRO A 161 -14.22 -0.31 16.98
C PRO A 161 -13.16 -0.25 15.87
N GLU A 162 -13.15 0.88 15.16
CA GLU A 162 -12.14 1.20 14.15
C GLU A 162 -10.73 1.07 14.75
N ALA A 163 -9.80 0.49 14.00
CA ALA A 163 -8.38 0.32 14.34
C ALA A 163 -8.12 -0.40 15.68
N ALA A 164 -9.10 -1.14 16.24
CA ALA A 164 -8.99 -1.73 17.57
C ALA A 164 -7.69 -2.51 17.81
N PHE A 165 -7.21 -3.26 16.79
CA PHE A 165 -5.96 -4.04 16.78
C PHE A 165 -5.07 -3.66 15.58
N TYR A 166 -5.14 -2.43 15.12
CA TYR A 166 -4.29 -1.95 14.03
C TYR A 166 -2.81 -2.21 14.34
N ASN A 167 -2.08 -2.87 13.43
CA ASN A 167 -0.67 -3.20 13.58
C ASN A 167 -0.32 -4.04 14.84
N CYS A 168 -1.24 -4.86 15.34
CA CYS A 168 -0.93 -5.89 16.34
C CYS A 168 -0.22 -7.06 15.65
N SER A 169 1.03 -6.83 15.24
CA SER A 169 1.75 -7.68 14.29
C SER A 169 2.13 -9.06 14.85
N TYR A 170 2.03 -9.30 16.15
CA TYR A 170 2.31 -10.59 16.79
C TYR A 170 1.06 -11.37 17.21
N LEU A 171 -0.15 -10.90 16.89
CA LEU A 171 -1.43 -11.55 17.22
C LEU A 171 -1.64 -12.79 16.33
N PRO A 172 -1.55 -14.04 16.86
CA PRO A 172 -1.50 -15.22 16.00
C PRO A 172 -2.88 -15.74 15.57
N SER A 173 -3.90 -15.50 16.39
CA SER A 173 -5.28 -15.89 16.15
C SER A 173 -6.23 -15.01 16.93
N PHE A 174 -7.46 -14.89 16.47
CA PHE A 174 -8.47 -14.10 17.15
C PHE A 174 -9.86 -14.75 17.04
N SER A 175 -10.57 -14.83 18.16
CA SER A 175 -11.95 -15.29 18.21
C SER A 175 -12.88 -14.13 18.55
N VAL A 176 -13.66 -13.71 17.58
CA VAL A 176 -14.65 -12.63 17.76
C VAL A 176 -15.83 -13.17 18.59
N PRO A 177 -16.26 -12.51 19.70
CA PRO A 177 -17.44 -12.89 20.46
C PRO A 177 -18.71 -12.91 19.62
N ALA A 178 -19.64 -13.84 19.92
CA ALA A 178 -20.90 -13.97 19.18
C ALA A 178 -21.84 -12.76 19.32
N THR A 179 -21.57 -11.87 20.25
CA THR A 179 -22.32 -10.63 20.48
C THR A 179 -21.93 -9.52 19.52
N ILE A 180 -20.74 -9.58 18.93
CA ILE A 180 -20.23 -8.58 17.99
C ILE A 180 -21.06 -8.61 16.70
N LYS A 181 -21.57 -7.43 16.30
CA LYS A 181 -22.33 -7.23 15.07
C LYS A 181 -21.55 -6.52 14.00
N VAL A 182 -20.59 -5.68 14.40
CA VAL A 182 -19.81 -4.81 13.52
C VAL A 182 -18.34 -4.99 13.84
N ILE A 183 -17.54 -5.25 12.80
CA ILE A 183 -16.08 -5.13 12.84
C ILE A 183 -15.76 -3.82 12.14
N GLY A 184 -15.14 -2.88 12.87
CA GLY A 184 -14.82 -1.53 12.40
C GLY A 184 -13.77 -1.51 11.28
N ASN A 185 -13.62 -0.35 10.68
CA ASN A 185 -12.57 -0.12 9.69
C ASN A 185 -11.19 -0.40 10.30
N GLU A 186 -10.29 -0.98 9.51
CA GLU A 186 -8.91 -1.23 9.94
C GLU A 186 -8.74 -2.05 11.23
N ALA A 187 -9.80 -2.71 11.73
CA ALA A 187 -9.80 -3.34 13.05
C ALA A 187 -8.63 -4.32 13.28
N PHE A 188 -8.16 -5.02 12.23
CA PHE A 188 -7.00 -5.93 12.22
C PHE A 188 -5.99 -5.59 11.13
N TYR A 189 -5.95 -4.33 10.69
CA TYR A 189 -5.00 -3.91 9.66
C TYR A 189 -3.56 -4.24 10.08
N SER A 190 -2.78 -4.87 9.19
CA SER A 190 -1.39 -5.27 9.45
C SER A 190 -1.18 -6.18 10.67
N CYS A 191 -2.16 -6.99 11.04
CA CYS A 191 -1.95 -8.10 11.97
C CYS A 191 -1.20 -9.23 11.23
N THR A 192 0.11 -9.03 11.00
CA THR A 192 0.91 -9.86 10.08
C THR A 192 1.11 -11.31 10.54
N ALA A 193 0.94 -11.62 11.84
CA ALA A 193 0.97 -12.97 12.37
C ALA A 193 -0.41 -13.63 12.45
N LEU A 194 -1.50 -12.92 12.11
CA LEU A 194 -2.86 -13.45 12.23
C LEU A 194 -3.09 -14.54 11.18
N LYS A 195 -3.04 -15.78 11.63
CA LYS A 195 -3.20 -16.96 10.78
C LYS A 195 -4.65 -17.38 10.64
N GLU A 196 -5.43 -17.18 11.69
CA GLU A 196 -6.82 -17.63 11.77
C GLU A 196 -7.68 -16.59 12.49
N VAL A 197 -8.86 -16.33 11.94
CA VAL A 197 -9.90 -15.52 12.55
C VAL A 197 -11.22 -16.26 12.50
N THR A 198 -11.88 -16.38 13.66
CA THR A 198 -13.22 -16.95 13.75
C THR A 198 -14.26 -15.86 13.79
N LEU A 199 -15.06 -15.76 12.73
CA LEU A 199 -16.19 -14.83 12.62
C LEU A 199 -17.49 -15.56 12.95
N PRO A 200 -18.14 -15.26 14.10
CA PRO A 200 -19.34 -15.95 14.53
C PRO A 200 -20.58 -15.49 13.74
N GLU A 201 -21.63 -16.31 13.79
CA GLU A 201 -22.95 -15.87 13.37
C GLU A 201 -23.39 -14.67 14.23
N GLY A 202 -23.88 -13.63 13.58
CA GLY A 202 -24.21 -12.35 14.20
C GLY A 202 -23.41 -11.19 13.68
N VAL A 203 -22.16 -11.39 13.20
CA VAL A 203 -21.41 -10.34 12.50
C VAL A 203 -22.14 -9.98 11.21
N ALA A 204 -22.66 -8.75 11.15
CA ALA A 204 -23.46 -8.27 10.03
C ALA A 204 -22.62 -7.46 9.03
N SER A 205 -21.58 -6.78 9.52
CA SER A 205 -20.71 -5.93 8.68
C SER A 205 -19.25 -6.01 9.09
N ILE A 206 -18.38 -5.91 8.08
CA ILE A 206 -16.92 -5.82 8.19
C ILE A 206 -16.51 -4.55 7.46
N GLY A 207 -15.83 -3.64 8.16
CA GLY A 207 -15.44 -2.32 7.66
C GLY A 207 -14.31 -2.35 6.63
N ASP A 208 -14.00 -1.17 6.09
CA ASP A 208 -12.92 -0.97 5.13
C ASP A 208 -11.57 -1.39 5.74
N TYR A 209 -10.72 -2.06 4.93
CA TYR A 209 -9.37 -2.47 5.34
C TYR A 209 -9.28 -3.39 6.57
N ALA A 210 -10.39 -3.96 7.04
CA ALA A 210 -10.47 -4.61 8.35
C ALA A 210 -9.43 -5.72 8.57
N PHE A 211 -9.06 -6.49 7.54
CA PHE A 211 -8.01 -7.53 7.56
C PHE A 211 -6.90 -7.27 6.54
N GLN A 212 -6.75 -6.03 6.07
CA GLN A 212 -5.71 -5.72 5.10
C GLN A 212 -4.31 -6.00 5.69
N ASN A 213 -3.43 -6.58 4.87
CA ASN A 213 -2.06 -6.97 5.25
C ASN A 213 -1.98 -8.03 6.37
N CYS A 214 -3.01 -8.83 6.59
CA CYS A 214 -2.91 -10.04 7.40
C CYS A 214 -2.17 -11.12 6.58
N GLN A 215 -0.85 -10.99 6.47
CA GLN A 215 -0.02 -11.69 5.47
C GLN A 215 -0.08 -13.21 5.55
N VAL A 216 -0.28 -13.78 6.75
CA VAL A 216 -0.32 -15.23 6.97
C VAL A 216 -1.74 -15.77 7.18
N LEU A 217 -2.79 -14.96 6.98
CA LEU A 217 -4.18 -15.39 7.05
C LEU A 217 -4.45 -16.37 5.92
N GLU A 218 -4.70 -17.65 6.27
CA GLU A 218 -4.84 -18.74 5.29
C GLU A 218 -6.26 -18.88 4.75
N GLN A 219 -7.26 -18.63 5.60
CA GLN A 219 -8.67 -18.77 5.26
C GLN A 219 -9.52 -17.80 6.06
N ALA A 220 -10.62 -17.36 5.49
CA ALA A 220 -11.68 -16.65 6.20
C ALA A 220 -13.04 -17.18 5.76
N LYS A 221 -13.98 -17.25 6.72
CA LYS A 221 -15.35 -17.68 6.45
C LYS A 221 -16.33 -16.60 6.89
N LEU A 222 -17.06 -16.05 5.92
CA LEU A 222 -18.12 -15.09 6.19
C LEU A 222 -19.36 -15.82 6.75
N PRO A 223 -19.90 -15.37 7.91
CA PRO A 223 -21.12 -15.96 8.47
C PRO A 223 -22.34 -15.62 7.60
N ALA A 224 -23.43 -16.35 7.81
CA ALA A 224 -24.69 -16.12 7.09
C ALA A 224 -25.25 -14.71 7.33
N SER A 225 -25.00 -14.14 8.49
CA SER A 225 -25.40 -12.77 8.88
C SER A 225 -24.62 -11.66 8.20
N CYS A 226 -23.40 -11.93 7.67
CA CYS A 226 -22.54 -10.90 7.09
C CYS A 226 -23.05 -10.48 5.70
N THR A 227 -23.66 -9.31 5.62
CA THR A 227 -24.24 -8.77 4.38
C THR A 227 -23.52 -7.54 3.85
N THR A 228 -22.54 -7.02 4.60
CA THR A 228 -21.77 -5.84 4.20
C THR A 228 -20.28 -6.09 4.38
N LEU A 229 -19.53 -5.95 3.29
CA LEU A 229 -18.07 -5.90 3.28
C LEU A 229 -17.64 -4.52 2.81
N GLY A 230 -16.72 -3.93 3.54
CA GLY A 230 -16.02 -2.71 3.15
C GLY A 230 -15.06 -2.94 1.99
N LYS A 231 -14.35 -1.90 1.63
CA LYS A 231 -13.31 -1.95 0.60
C LYS A 231 -12.04 -2.58 1.15
N TYR A 232 -11.31 -3.30 0.30
CA TYR A 232 -9.94 -3.79 0.57
C TYR A 232 -9.80 -4.68 1.81
N VAL A 233 -10.90 -5.35 2.23
CA VAL A 233 -10.95 -6.11 3.50
C VAL A 233 -9.85 -7.15 3.60
N PHE A 234 -9.54 -7.88 2.53
CA PHE A 234 -8.53 -8.96 2.51
C PHE A 234 -7.33 -8.66 1.61
N ASP A 235 -7.06 -7.41 1.30
CA ASP A 235 -5.90 -7.05 0.49
C ASP A 235 -4.60 -7.31 1.25
N GLY A 236 -3.57 -7.76 0.54
CA GLY A 236 -2.30 -8.10 1.17
C GLY A 236 -2.32 -9.36 2.06
N CYS A 237 -3.42 -10.13 2.07
CA CYS A 237 -3.49 -11.45 2.70
C CYS A 237 -2.79 -12.48 1.82
N GLN A 238 -1.45 -12.46 1.82
CA GLN A 238 -0.61 -13.21 0.88
C GLN A 238 -0.71 -14.72 1.00
N ALA A 239 -1.13 -15.24 2.16
CA ALA A 239 -1.35 -16.68 2.38
C ALA A 239 -2.80 -17.13 2.16
N LEU A 240 -3.71 -16.22 1.79
CA LEU A 240 -5.13 -16.53 1.67
C LEU A 240 -5.40 -17.46 0.50
N THR A 241 -5.90 -18.66 0.80
CA THR A 241 -6.22 -19.71 -0.18
C THR A 241 -7.71 -19.81 -0.48
N ALA A 242 -8.57 -19.43 0.46
CA ALA A 242 -10.01 -19.48 0.30
C ALA A 242 -10.75 -18.41 1.11
N LEU A 243 -11.84 -17.93 0.54
CA LEU A 243 -12.86 -17.11 1.19
C LEU A 243 -14.19 -17.88 1.13
N ASP A 244 -14.54 -18.54 2.23
CA ASP A 244 -15.77 -19.28 2.32
C ASP A 244 -16.94 -18.40 2.78
N VAL A 245 -18.16 -18.80 2.42
CA VAL A 245 -19.39 -18.14 2.83
C VAL A 245 -20.34 -19.18 3.42
N ALA A 246 -20.89 -18.89 4.60
CA ALA A 246 -21.83 -19.81 5.26
C ALA A 246 -23.12 -19.96 4.44
N GLU A 247 -23.72 -21.14 4.51
CA GLU A 247 -25.03 -21.41 3.94
C GLU A 247 -26.07 -20.42 4.51
N GLY A 248 -26.94 -19.92 3.65
CA GLY A 248 -27.96 -18.94 4.06
C GLY A 248 -27.54 -17.47 3.95
N ASN A 249 -26.27 -17.17 3.65
CA ASN A 249 -25.87 -15.80 3.39
C ASN A 249 -26.65 -15.23 2.18
N THR A 250 -27.21 -14.02 2.34
CA THR A 250 -28.06 -13.36 1.34
C THR A 250 -27.36 -12.37 0.44
N ALA A 251 -26.13 -11.99 0.76
CA ALA A 251 -25.37 -10.98 0.04
C ALA A 251 -24.22 -11.56 -0.77
N TYR A 252 -23.63 -12.66 -0.30
CA TYR A 252 -22.41 -13.26 -0.90
C TYR A 252 -22.57 -14.77 -1.09
N LEU A 253 -21.75 -15.30 -1.97
CA LEU A 253 -21.51 -16.74 -2.13
C LEU A 253 -20.01 -17.00 -2.34
N SER A 254 -19.58 -18.21 -2.00
CA SER A 254 -18.25 -18.72 -2.36
C SER A 254 -18.39 -19.80 -3.40
N GLN A 255 -17.58 -19.73 -4.46
CA GLN A 255 -17.43 -20.80 -5.42
C GLN A 255 -15.94 -21.16 -5.50
N ASP A 256 -15.63 -22.39 -5.09
CA ASP A 256 -14.24 -22.87 -5.02
C ASP A 256 -13.31 -21.93 -4.22
N GLY A 257 -13.81 -21.35 -3.13
CA GLY A 257 -13.09 -20.41 -2.29
C GLY A 257 -12.94 -19.00 -2.87
N VAL A 258 -13.51 -18.71 -4.04
CA VAL A 258 -13.57 -17.36 -4.63
C VAL A 258 -14.86 -16.69 -4.22
N LEU A 259 -14.77 -15.44 -3.79
CA LEU A 259 -15.90 -14.66 -3.27
C LEU A 259 -16.62 -13.93 -4.39
N PHE A 260 -17.94 -14.09 -4.44
CA PHE A 260 -18.85 -13.40 -5.36
C PHE A 260 -20.00 -12.72 -4.60
N THR A 261 -20.65 -11.75 -5.26
CA THR A 261 -21.99 -11.34 -4.85
C THR A 261 -22.98 -12.50 -4.98
N LYS A 262 -24.10 -12.46 -4.24
CA LYS A 262 -25.05 -13.59 -4.13
C LYS A 262 -25.67 -14.01 -5.47
N ASP A 263 -25.87 -13.07 -6.38
CA ASP A 263 -26.34 -13.30 -7.74
C ASP A 263 -25.28 -13.90 -8.66
N GLY A 264 -24.03 -13.94 -8.24
CA GLY A 264 -22.88 -14.39 -9.04
C GLY A 264 -22.44 -13.42 -10.13
N GLU A 265 -23.05 -12.22 -10.21
CA GLU A 265 -22.75 -11.26 -11.26
C GLU A 265 -21.43 -10.52 -11.05
N THR A 266 -20.95 -10.38 -9.79
CA THR A 266 -19.69 -9.74 -9.47
C THR A 266 -18.73 -10.68 -8.75
N LEU A 267 -17.53 -10.85 -9.30
CA LEU A 267 -16.41 -11.46 -8.59
C LEU A 267 -15.81 -10.38 -7.66
N VAL A 268 -15.99 -10.59 -6.35
CA VAL A 268 -15.56 -9.65 -5.32
C VAL A 268 -14.07 -9.83 -5.00
N ARG A 269 -13.64 -11.10 -4.81
CA ARG A 269 -12.25 -11.38 -4.46
C ARG A 269 -11.81 -12.79 -4.85
N TYR A 270 -10.68 -12.87 -5.55
CA TYR A 270 -9.90 -14.08 -5.79
C TYR A 270 -8.77 -14.15 -4.75
N PRO A 271 -8.65 -15.20 -3.95
CA PRO A 271 -7.61 -15.33 -2.92
C PRO A 271 -6.21 -15.36 -3.51
N GLN A 272 -5.28 -14.60 -2.92
CA GLN A 272 -3.93 -14.38 -3.50
C GLN A 272 -3.08 -15.65 -3.59
N ALA A 273 -3.24 -16.58 -2.63
CA ALA A 273 -2.46 -17.81 -2.54
C ALA A 273 -3.15 -19.03 -3.16
N LYS A 274 -4.21 -18.83 -3.97
CA LYS A 274 -4.75 -19.97 -4.73
C LYS A 274 -3.65 -20.57 -5.62
N ALA A 275 -3.56 -21.91 -5.57
CA ALA A 275 -2.47 -22.64 -6.23
C ALA A 275 -2.68 -22.81 -7.74
N GLU A 276 -3.89 -22.56 -8.24
CA GLU A 276 -4.24 -22.70 -9.64
C GLU A 276 -3.49 -21.71 -10.51
N THR A 277 -2.85 -22.24 -11.55
CA THR A 277 -2.16 -21.41 -12.55
C THR A 277 -3.09 -20.90 -13.66
N ALA A 278 -4.31 -21.45 -13.74
CA ALA A 278 -5.34 -21.04 -14.70
C ALA A 278 -6.70 -20.95 -14.01
N TYR A 279 -7.45 -19.91 -14.33
CA TYR A 279 -8.80 -19.70 -13.79
C TYR A 279 -9.75 -19.30 -14.92
N THR A 280 -10.99 -19.82 -14.84
CA THR A 280 -12.08 -19.38 -15.72
C THR A 280 -13.16 -18.75 -14.85
N VAL A 281 -13.45 -17.47 -15.11
CA VAL A 281 -14.54 -16.76 -14.45
C VAL A 281 -15.86 -17.44 -14.83
N PRO A 282 -16.74 -17.75 -13.87
CA PRO A 282 -18.00 -18.46 -14.12
C PRO A 282 -18.89 -17.72 -15.11
N GLU A 283 -19.65 -18.50 -15.91
CA GLU A 283 -20.69 -17.96 -16.78
C GLU A 283 -21.73 -17.18 -15.96
N GLY A 284 -22.09 -15.97 -16.39
CA GLY A 284 -23.00 -15.08 -15.67
C GLY A 284 -22.29 -13.97 -14.90
N CYS A 285 -21.00 -14.13 -14.54
CA CYS A 285 -20.23 -13.04 -13.96
C CYS A 285 -20.00 -11.94 -15.01
N ARG A 286 -20.36 -10.71 -14.67
CA ARG A 286 -20.30 -9.53 -15.54
C ARG A 286 -19.25 -8.53 -15.09
N THR A 287 -18.93 -8.53 -13.80
CA THR A 287 -18.06 -7.53 -13.19
C THR A 287 -16.94 -8.21 -12.42
N LEU A 288 -15.72 -7.77 -12.66
CA LEU A 288 -14.60 -8.00 -11.77
C LEU A 288 -14.46 -6.74 -10.91
N ALA A 289 -14.61 -6.87 -9.61
CA ALA A 289 -14.52 -5.74 -8.67
C ALA A 289 -13.11 -5.13 -8.67
N ASP A 290 -13.00 -3.91 -8.15
CA ASP A 290 -11.70 -3.28 -7.89
C ASP A 290 -10.84 -4.22 -7.05
N TRP A 291 -9.55 -4.35 -7.40
CA TRP A 291 -8.57 -5.15 -6.67
C TRP A 291 -8.89 -6.67 -6.60
N SER A 292 -9.86 -7.15 -7.36
CA SER A 292 -10.40 -8.52 -7.16
C SER A 292 -9.37 -9.64 -7.36
N PHE A 293 -8.35 -9.47 -8.20
CA PHE A 293 -7.24 -10.40 -8.43
C PHE A 293 -5.88 -9.87 -7.96
N ILE A 294 -5.84 -8.74 -7.25
CA ILE A 294 -4.56 -8.13 -6.86
C ILE A 294 -3.60 -9.15 -6.23
N GLY A 295 -2.36 -9.16 -6.67
CA GLY A 295 -1.31 -10.00 -6.09
C GLY A 295 -1.48 -11.50 -6.30
N SER A 296 -2.33 -11.94 -7.23
CA SER A 296 -2.48 -13.36 -7.60
C SER A 296 -1.24 -13.81 -8.40
N THR A 297 -0.13 -14.02 -7.68
CA THR A 297 1.20 -14.24 -8.26
C THR A 297 1.39 -15.62 -8.91
N THR A 298 0.51 -16.59 -8.64
CA THR A 298 0.53 -17.92 -9.26
C THR A 298 -0.23 -18.01 -10.56
N LEU A 299 -1.19 -17.07 -10.79
CA LEU A 299 -2.09 -17.10 -11.94
C LEU A 299 -1.34 -16.77 -13.23
N GLU A 300 -1.25 -17.74 -14.14
CA GLU A 300 -0.59 -17.59 -15.45
C GLU A 300 -1.57 -17.29 -16.58
N GLN A 301 -2.82 -17.80 -16.47
CA GLN A 301 -3.85 -17.68 -17.48
C GLN A 301 -5.21 -17.42 -16.84
N ILE A 302 -6.00 -16.56 -17.44
CA ILE A 302 -7.37 -16.32 -17.02
C ILE A 302 -8.28 -16.20 -18.24
N ASN A 303 -9.45 -16.85 -18.15
CA ASN A 303 -10.57 -16.64 -19.06
C ASN A 303 -11.63 -15.79 -18.36
N ILE A 304 -11.95 -14.64 -18.97
CA ILE A 304 -12.94 -13.67 -18.48
C ILE A 304 -14.08 -13.45 -19.50
N ASP A 305 -14.39 -14.48 -20.30
CA ASP A 305 -15.49 -14.40 -21.28
C ASP A 305 -16.79 -13.99 -20.61
N GLY A 306 -17.51 -13.05 -21.20
CA GLY A 306 -18.78 -12.54 -20.68
C GLY A 306 -18.66 -11.40 -19.67
N VAL A 307 -17.44 -11.07 -19.19
CA VAL A 307 -17.20 -9.88 -18.35
C VAL A 307 -17.41 -8.63 -19.19
N THR A 308 -18.06 -7.63 -18.60
CA THR A 308 -18.34 -6.33 -19.23
C THR A 308 -17.75 -5.15 -18.47
N SER A 309 -17.28 -5.38 -17.23
CA SER A 309 -16.66 -4.36 -16.40
C SER A 309 -15.48 -4.94 -15.63
N ILE A 310 -14.34 -4.23 -15.67
CA ILE A 310 -13.12 -4.57 -14.93
C ILE A 310 -12.78 -3.37 -14.05
N GLY A 311 -12.74 -3.59 -12.75
CA GLY A 311 -12.46 -2.58 -11.74
C GLY A 311 -11.00 -2.08 -11.78
N GLU A 312 -10.73 -1.01 -11.05
CA GLU A 312 -9.38 -0.45 -10.90
C GLU A 312 -8.46 -1.46 -10.22
N ASP A 313 -7.17 -1.45 -10.60
CA ASP A 313 -6.13 -2.34 -10.03
C ASP A 313 -6.51 -3.84 -10.03
N CYS A 314 -7.49 -4.26 -10.80
CA CYS A 314 -8.05 -5.61 -10.77
C CYS A 314 -6.98 -6.71 -10.83
N PHE A 315 -6.00 -6.59 -11.72
CA PHE A 315 -4.88 -7.54 -11.88
C PHE A 315 -3.52 -6.96 -11.45
N TYR A 316 -3.54 -5.93 -10.61
CA TYR A 316 -2.31 -5.31 -10.13
C TYR A 316 -1.41 -6.33 -9.41
N TYR A 317 -0.11 -6.39 -9.72
CA TYR A 317 0.82 -7.40 -9.21
C TYR A 317 0.49 -8.88 -9.56
N CYS A 318 -0.28 -9.16 -10.60
CA CYS A 318 -0.40 -10.51 -11.14
C CYS A 318 0.89 -10.88 -11.91
N THR A 319 1.99 -11.08 -11.18
CA THR A 319 3.34 -11.14 -11.74
C THR A 319 3.61 -12.32 -12.66
N SER A 320 2.80 -13.39 -12.58
CA SER A 320 2.90 -14.58 -13.45
C SER A 320 1.95 -14.58 -14.64
N LEU A 321 0.99 -13.65 -14.71
CA LEU A 321 0.02 -13.58 -15.81
C LEU A 321 0.74 -13.35 -17.13
N LYS A 322 0.55 -14.27 -18.10
CA LYS A 322 1.27 -14.27 -19.40
C LYS A 322 0.50 -13.60 -20.51
N SER A 323 -0.81 -13.81 -20.54
CA SER A 323 -1.66 -13.23 -21.57
C SER A 323 -3.10 -13.11 -21.08
N ILE A 324 -3.85 -12.18 -21.68
CA ILE A 324 -5.27 -12.01 -21.43
C ILE A 324 -5.99 -11.55 -22.70
N VAL A 325 -7.23 -11.99 -22.86
CA VAL A 325 -8.16 -11.50 -23.86
C VAL A 325 -9.24 -10.70 -23.16
N ILE A 326 -9.35 -9.43 -23.47
CA ILE A 326 -10.41 -8.56 -22.95
C ILE A 326 -11.66 -8.75 -23.81
N PRO A 327 -12.82 -9.07 -23.21
CA PRO A 327 -14.05 -9.34 -23.97
C PRO A 327 -14.63 -8.10 -24.63
N ASP A 328 -15.40 -8.29 -25.69
CA ASP A 328 -16.08 -7.21 -26.46
C ASP A 328 -17.03 -6.34 -25.61
N GLY A 329 -17.49 -6.81 -24.46
CA GLY A 329 -18.33 -6.03 -23.54
C GLY A 329 -17.61 -4.92 -22.78
N VAL A 330 -16.28 -4.99 -22.65
CA VAL A 330 -15.48 -4.03 -21.90
C VAL A 330 -15.21 -2.80 -22.76
N ALA A 331 -15.54 -1.62 -22.23
CA ALA A 331 -15.40 -0.35 -22.96
C ALA A 331 -14.20 0.47 -22.51
N GLU A 332 -13.75 0.31 -21.27
CA GLU A 332 -12.59 1.01 -20.71
C GLU A 332 -11.82 0.11 -19.73
N LEU A 333 -10.53 0.37 -19.61
CA LEU A 333 -9.69 -0.14 -18.53
C LEU A 333 -9.23 1.07 -17.72
N ASN A 334 -9.65 1.15 -16.47
CA ASN A 334 -9.33 2.25 -15.59
C ASN A 334 -7.93 2.14 -14.99
N GLY A 335 -7.66 2.84 -13.87
CA GLY A 335 -6.32 2.93 -13.29
C GLY A 335 -5.65 1.57 -13.05
N ALA A 336 -4.38 1.50 -13.30
CA ALA A 336 -3.41 0.43 -13.05
C ALA A 336 -3.89 -1.04 -13.15
N VAL A 337 -4.93 -1.33 -13.97
CA VAL A 337 -5.57 -2.67 -14.08
C VAL A 337 -4.53 -3.79 -14.21
N PHE A 338 -3.46 -3.60 -14.99
CA PHE A 338 -2.38 -4.56 -15.19
C PHE A 338 -1.03 -4.05 -14.66
N GLY A 339 -1.05 -3.10 -13.73
CA GLY A 339 0.18 -2.59 -13.14
C GLY A 339 1.04 -3.71 -12.55
N TYR A 340 2.33 -3.72 -12.85
CA TYR A 340 3.30 -4.73 -12.39
C TYR A 340 2.99 -6.19 -12.79
N CYS A 341 2.25 -6.41 -13.87
CA CYS A 341 2.13 -7.72 -14.49
C CYS A 341 3.43 -8.06 -15.23
N LEU A 342 4.48 -8.43 -14.48
CA LEU A 342 5.85 -8.55 -14.98
C LEU A 342 6.04 -9.61 -16.06
N SER A 343 5.17 -10.62 -16.10
CA SER A 343 5.22 -11.72 -17.10
C SER A 343 4.23 -11.54 -18.26
N LEU A 344 3.45 -10.47 -18.28
CA LEU A 344 2.46 -10.23 -19.31
C LEU A 344 3.13 -9.94 -20.66
N GLU A 345 2.92 -10.82 -21.63
CA GLU A 345 3.56 -10.77 -22.95
C GLU A 345 2.62 -10.23 -24.04
N GLU A 346 1.33 -10.58 -23.96
CA GLU A 346 0.31 -10.21 -24.95
C GLU A 346 -1.02 -9.84 -24.27
N VAL A 347 -1.63 -8.76 -24.73
CA VAL A 347 -3.02 -8.39 -24.39
C VAL A 347 -3.80 -8.20 -25.67
N LYS A 348 -4.96 -8.86 -25.76
CA LYS A 348 -5.91 -8.65 -26.87
C LYS A 348 -7.02 -7.73 -26.39
N LEU A 349 -7.10 -6.56 -26.99
CA LEU A 349 -8.13 -5.55 -26.70
C LEU A 349 -9.29 -5.68 -27.69
N PRO A 350 -10.55 -5.54 -27.24
CA PRO A 350 -11.70 -5.50 -28.14
C PRO A 350 -11.81 -4.15 -28.87
N ALA A 351 -12.59 -4.13 -29.93
CA ALA A 351 -12.84 -2.89 -30.67
C ALA A 351 -13.66 -1.85 -29.89
N THR A 352 -14.28 -2.26 -28.78
CA THR A 352 -15.11 -1.42 -27.91
C THR A 352 -14.31 -0.54 -26.96
N ILE A 353 -13.01 -0.81 -26.75
CA ILE A 353 -12.15 -0.03 -25.84
C ILE A 353 -11.94 1.38 -26.42
N TRP A 354 -12.35 2.38 -25.65
CA TRP A 354 -12.12 3.79 -25.97
C TRP A 354 -11.12 4.48 -25.04
N LYS A 355 -10.83 3.88 -23.84
CA LYS A 355 -9.91 4.45 -22.85
C LYS A 355 -9.02 3.35 -22.22
N LEU A 356 -7.74 3.65 -22.12
CA LEU A 356 -6.78 3.01 -21.25
C LEU A 356 -6.36 4.06 -20.19
N GLY A 357 -6.67 3.80 -18.94
CA GLY A 357 -6.47 4.73 -17.82
C GLY A 357 -5.02 4.89 -17.39
N ASP A 358 -4.82 5.66 -16.35
CA ASP A 358 -3.51 5.94 -15.78
C ASP A 358 -2.88 4.63 -15.27
N HIS A 359 -1.57 4.48 -15.55
CA HIS A 359 -0.80 3.31 -15.10
C HIS A 359 -1.35 1.93 -15.58
N CYS A 360 -2.29 1.88 -16.53
CA CYS A 360 -3.01 0.66 -16.91
C CYS A 360 -2.09 -0.54 -17.15
N PHE A 361 -0.93 -0.34 -17.80
CA PHE A 361 0.12 -1.34 -18.05
C PHE A 361 1.47 -0.95 -17.43
N TYR A 362 1.44 -0.19 -16.34
CA TYR A 362 2.65 0.25 -15.67
C TYR A 362 3.55 -0.93 -15.28
N SER A 363 4.82 -0.89 -15.69
CA SER A 363 5.81 -1.93 -15.40
C SER A 363 5.47 -3.34 -15.94
N CYS A 364 4.69 -3.44 -17.03
CA CYS A 364 4.55 -4.69 -17.78
C CYS A 364 5.82 -4.94 -18.60
N ALA A 365 6.90 -5.34 -17.93
CA ALA A 365 8.25 -5.37 -18.51
C ALA A 365 8.40 -6.34 -19.69
N LYS A 366 7.60 -7.41 -19.74
CA LYS A 366 7.61 -8.38 -20.86
C LYS A 366 6.58 -8.11 -21.94
N LEU A 367 5.69 -7.14 -21.77
CA LEU A 367 4.69 -6.81 -22.79
C LEU A 367 5.40 -6.40 -24.07
N ASN A 368 5.26 -7.24 -25.09
CA ASN A 368 5.93 -7.04 -26.36
C ASN A 368 4.97 -6.86 -27.53
N LYS A 369 3.68 -7.13 -27.31
CA LYS A 369 2.63 -6.99 -28.32
C LYS A 369 1.31 -6.51 -27.70
N ILE A 370 0.80 -5.43 -28.26
CA ILE A 370 -0.54 -4.92 -28.01
C ILE A 370 -1.05 -4.19 -29.26
N ASP A 371 -2.21 -4.59 -29.75
CA ASP A 371 -2.88 -3.95 -30.87
C ASP A 371 -3.92 -2.98 -30.32
N LEU A 372 -3.72 -1.69 -30.51
CA LEU A 372 -4.65 -0.65 -30.06
C LEU A 372 -5.79 -0.48 -31.08
N PRO A 373 -7.06 -0.57 -30.66
CA PRO A 373 -8.20 -0.48 -31.60
C PRO A 373 -8.43 0.94 -32.09
N GLU A 374 -8.95 1.08 -33.30
CA GLU A 374 -9.27 2.38 -33.95
C GLU A 374 -10.34 3.20 -33.18
N GLY A 375 -11.03 2.61 -32.20
CA GLY A 375 -11.96 3.32 -31.32
C GLY A 375 -11.31 4.01 -30.13
N LEU A 376 -10.01 3.77 -29.87
CA LEU A 376 -9.30 4.30 -28.72
C LEU A 376 -9.12 5.82 -28.82
N THR A 377 -9.55 6.56 -27.80
CA THR A 377 -9.46 8.04 -27.76
C THR A 377 -8.55 8.56 -26.67
N THR A 378 -8.32 7.78 -25.59
CA THR A 378 -7.60 8.24 -24.40
C THR A 378 -6.55 7.23 -23.95
N LEU A 379 -5.33 7.70 -23.75
CA LEU A 379 -4.25 7.04 -23.02
C LEU A 379 -3.93 7.87 -21.78
N GLY A 380 -4.05 7.29 -20.59
CA GLY A 380 -3.77 7.94 -19.32
C GLY A 380 -2.28 8.15 -19.04
N ASP A 381 -1.99 8.79 -17.92
CA ASP A 381 -0.62 9.03 -17.46
C ASP A 381 0.11 7.71 -17.23
N GLN A 382 1.36 7.66 -17.69
CA GLN A 382 2.24 6.49 -17.50
C GLN A 382 1.61 5.13 -17.91
N CYS A 383 0.63 5.16 -18.80
CA CYS A 383 -0.14 3.97 -19.21
C CYS A 383 0.76 2.79 -19.60
N PHE A 384 1.86 3.01 -20.34
CA PHE A 384 2.86 2.01 -20.74
C PHE A 384 4.25 2.32 -20.19
N TYR A 385 4.33 2.92 -19.01
CA TYR A 385 5.61 3.19 -18.35
C TYR A 385 6.32 1.89 -17.96
N ASN A 386 7.63 1.81 -18.13
CA ASN A 386 8.43 0.58 -17.90
C ASN A 386 8.05 -0.64 -18.78
N CYS A 387 7.30 -0.48 -19.86
CA CYS A 387 7.04 -1.55 -20.84
C CYS A 387 8.26 -1.70 -21.77
N VAL A 388 9.40 -2.11 -21.22
CA VAL A 388 10.70 -2.08 -21.91
C VAL A 388 10.84 -3.07 -23.07
N SER A 389 9.97 -4.08 -23.16
CA SER A 389 9.90 -5.04 -24.26
C SER A 389 8.99 -4.61 -25.40
N LEU A 390 8.20 -3.55 -25.21
CA LEU A 390 7.31 -3.01 -26.23
C LEU A 390 8.12 -2.12 -27.17
N LEU A 391 8.54 -2.68 -28.29
CA LEU A 391 9.45 -2.00 -29.24
C LEU A 391 8.73 -1.41 -30.44
N GLU A 392 7.49 -1.77 -30.66
CA GLU A 392 6.64 -1.27 -31.77
C GLU A 392 5.24 -0.96 -31.25
N MET A 393 4.70 0.18 -31.64
CA MET A 393 3.34 0.58 -31.29
C MET A 393 2.69 1.33 -32.44
N ASN A 394 1.50 0.87 -32.86
CA ASN A 394 0.67 1.57 -33.79
C ASN A 394 -0.39 2.38 -33.04
N LEU A 395 -0.33 3.70 -33.15
CA LEU A 395 -1.25 4.59 -32.45
C LEU A 395 -2.42 4.96 -33.36
N PRO A 396 -3.68 4.67 -32.99
CA PRO A 396 -4.86 5.08 -33.74
C PRO A 396 -4.94 6.60 -33.93
N GLN A 397 -5.48 7.03 -35.07
CA GLN A 397 -5.70 8.47 -35.35
C GLN A 397 -6.80 9.09 -34.49
N THR A 398 -7.63 8.26 -33.88
CA THR A 398 -8.72 8.66 -32.99
C THR A 398 -8.29 9.15 -31.63
N ILE A 399 -7.02 8.93 -31.25
CA ILE A 399 -6.50 9.38 -29.94
C ILE A 399 -6.50 10.91 -29.89
N THR A 400 -7.25 11.45 -28.94
CA THR A 400 -7.38 12.88 -28.64
C THR A 400 -6.65 13.30 -27.37
N GLU A 401 -6.43 12.34 -26.45
CA GLU A 401 -5.79 12.57 -25.16
C GLU A 401 -4.67 11.56 -24.91
N ILE A 402 -3.50 12.07 -24.55
CA ILE A 402 -2.34 11.26 -24.15
C ILE A 402 -1.74 11.92 -22.90
N GLY A 403 -1.70 11.17 -21.83
CA GLY A 403 -1.17 11.59 -20.54
C GLY A 403 0.36 11.69 -20.51
N ASP A 404 0.87 12.17 -19.41
CA ASP A 404 2.31 12.35 -19.19
C ASP A 404 3.02 11.00 -19.17
N GLN A 405 4.16 10.91 -19.89
CA GLN A 405 4.98 9.69 -19.97
C GLN A 405 4.19 8.42 -20.33
N ALA A 406 3.03 8.56 -20.98
CA ALA A 406 2.14 7.46 -21.31
C ALA A 406 2.82 6.36 -22.12
N ILE A 407 3.81 6.68 -22.96
CA ILE A 407 4.47 5.75 -23.86
C ILE A 407 5.97 6.04 -23.92
N GLY A 408 6.79 4.97 -23.91
CA GLY A 408 8.21 5.05 -24.25
C GLY A 408 9.13 5.58 -23.15
N TYR A 409 8.70 5.53 -21.91
CA TYR A 409 9.52 5.91 -20.75
C TYR A 409 9.75 4.73 -19.79
N TYR A 410 10.86 4.76 -19.08
CA TYR A 410 11.20 3.79 -18.03
C TYR A 410 12.15 4.41 -17.00
N THR A 411 12.20 3.84 -15.79
CA THR A 411 13.22 4.13 -14.78
C THR A 411 14.24 3.01 -14.75
N PRO A 412 15.53 3.27 -15.02
CA PRO A 412 16.58 2.27 -14.85
C PRO A 412 16.70 1.83 -13.39
N SER A 413 16.95 0.53 -13.17
CA SER A 413 17.10 -0.05 -11.82
C SER A 413 18.29 0.52 -11.04
N ASP A 414 19.28 1.14 -11.72
CA ASP A 414 20.46 1.80 -11.16
C ASP A 414 20.32 3.32 -11.01
N SER A 415 19.14 3.87 -11.32
CA SER A 415 18.87 5.29 -11.21
C SER A 415 18.81 5.71 -9.74
N LYS A 416 19.71 6.58 -9.32
CA LYS A 416 19.79 7.08 -7.93
C LYS A 416 18.75 8.15 -7.60
N ASP A 417 18.20 8.78 -8.63
CA ASP A 417 17.30 9.94 -8.55
C ASP A 417 15.91 9.64 -9.16
N ASN A 418 15.62 8.36 -9.45
CA ASN A 418 14.38 7.91 -10.09
C ASN A 418 14.04 8.65 -11.39
N THR A 419 15.05 9.21 -12.08
CA THR A 419 14.84 9.95 -13.32
C THR A 419 14.37 9.02 -14.44
N ALA A 420 13.22 9.32 -15.03
CA ALA A 420 12.69 8.63 -16.18
C ALA A 420 13.64 8.79 -17.40
N LYS A 421 13.87 7.68 -18.10
CA LYS A 421 14.57 7.63 -19.37
C LYS A 421 13.65 7.17 -20.49
N LYS A 422 14.04 7.43 -21.72
CA LYS A 422 13.30 7.01 -22.90
C LYS A 422 13.73 5.64 -23.38
N ILE A 423 12.79 4.88 -23.93
CA ILE A 423 13.07 3.59 -24.60
C ILE A 423 13.53 3.89 -26.03
N ASP A 424 14.84 4.03 -26.26
CA ASP A 424 15.43 4.45 -27.55
C ASP A 424 15.06 3.54 -28.74
N ARG A 425 14.64 2.30 -28.47
CA ARG A 425 14.31 1.30 -29.50
C ARG A 425 12.84 1.28 -29.87
N LEU A 426 11.99 2.08 -29.20
CA LEU A 426 10.55 2.10 -29.48
C LEU A 426 10.26 2.79 -30.81
N HIS A 427 9.60 2.09 -31.71
CA HIS A 427 9.09 2.60 -32.97
C HIS A 427 7.59 2.84 -32.87
N VAL A 428 7.18 4.10 -32.98
CA VAL A 428 5.76 4.48 -32.98
C VAL A 428 5.33 4.78 -34.41
N TYR A 429 4.34 4.05 -34.90
CA TYR A 429 3.76 4.18 -36.23
C TYR A 429 2.45 4.96 -36.20
N ASN A 430 2.03 5.45 -37.35
CA ASN A 430 0.72 6.05 -37.61
C ASN A 430 0.36 7.28 -36.75
N ALA A 431 1.34 8.09 -36.42
CA ALA A 431 1.18 9.27 -35.58
C ALA A 431 0.41 10.42 -36.29
N GLY A 432 -0.78 10.14 -36.85
CA GLY A 432 -1.51 11.11 -37.70
C GLY A 432 -2.41 12.11 -36.96
N GLY A 433 -2.82 11.82 -35.71
CA GLY A 433 -3.68 12.71 -34.92
C GLY A 433 -2.91 13.90 -34.33
N ASN A 434 -3.60 15.04 -34.06
CA ASN A 434 -2.95 16.22 -33.48
C ASN A 434 -2.33 15.95 -32.12
N ALA A 435 -3.04 15.24 -31.20
CA ALA A 435 -2.54 14.90 -29.87
C ALA A 435 -1.33 13.97 -29.96
N VAL A 436 -1.43 12.89 -30.74
CA VAL A 436 -0.34 11.93 -30.98
C VAL A 436 0.87 12.63 -31.57
N SER A 437 0.68 13.45 -32.61
CA SER A 437 1.76 14.19 -33.26
C SER A 437 2.44 15.20 -32.32
N GLN A 438 1.68 15.81 -31.41
CA GLN A 438 2.21 16.73 -30.40
C GLN A 438 3.02 15.95 -29.35
N TYR A 439 2.49 14.84 -28.82
CA TYR A 439 3.17 13.97 -27.87
C TYR A 439 4.50 13.45 -28.44
N ILE A 440 4.49 12.90 -29.66
CA ILE A 440 5.69 12.36 -30.31
C ILE A 440 6.72 13.46 -30.58
N ARG A 441 6.28 14.67 -30.97
CA ARG A 441 7.19 15.82 -31.13
C ARG A 441 7.85 16.21 -29.80
N GLN A 442 7.08 16.27 -28.74
CA GLN A 442 7.61 16.57 -27.40
C GLN A 442 8.56 15.47 -26.94
N TRP A 443 8.14 14.20 -27.06
CA TRP A 443 8.97 13.04 -26.75
C TRP A 443 10.31 13.06 -27.50
N LYS A 444 10.32 13.35 -28.81
CA LYS A 444 11.56 13.50 -29.61
C LYS A 444 12.34 14.79 -29.29
N SER A 445 11.70 15.90 -28.95
CA SER A 445 12.34 17.20 -28.73
C SER A 445 13.11 17.26 -27.41
N ASP A 446 12.75 16.47 -26.42
CA ASP A 446 13.50 16.45 -25.16
C ASP A 446 14.94 15.96 -25.35
N ASP A 447 15.18 15.04 -26.31
CA ASP A 447 16.54 14.64 -26.70
C ASP A 447 17.28 15.77 -27.40
N TYR A 448 16.58 16.60 -28.19
CA TYR A 448 17.19 17.71 -28.93
C TYR A 448 17.58 18.88 -28.00
N LYS A 449 16.85 19.11 -26.91
CA LYS A 449 17.20 20.14 -25.90
C LYS A 449 18.54 19.86 -25.24
N TYR A 450 18.82 18.59 -24.88
CA TYR A 450 20.11 18.22 -24.30
C TYR A 450 21.26 18.33 -25.31
N TRP A 451 21.02 18.02 -26.60
CA TRP A 451 22.01 18.19 -27.67
C TRP A 451 22.30 19.68 -27.94
N ILE A 452 21.28 20.56 -27.96
CA ILE A 452 21.45 21.99 -28.13
C ILE A 452 22.22 22.59 -26.96
N ILE A 453 21.91 22.22 -25.72
CA ILE A 453 22.64 22.68 -24.52
C ILE A 453 24.08 22.16 -24.56
N GLY A 454 24.27 20.85 -24.83
CA GLY A 454 25.58 20.24 -25.00
C GLY A 454 26.38 20.86 -26.17
N GLY A 455 25.74 21.07 -27.31
CA GLY A 455 26.30 21.72 -28.47
C GLY A 455 26.68 23.18 -28.21
N ALA A 456 25.82 23.95 -27.54
CA ALA A 456 26.10 25.33 -27.16
C ALA A 456 27.27 25.40 -26.16
N VAL A 457 27.34 24.52 -25.18
CA VAL A 457 28.50 24.45 -24.26
C VAL A 457 29.77 24.04 -24.99
N ALA A 458 29.70 23.07 -25.91
CA ALA A 458 30.86 22.68 -26.74
C ALA A 458 31.35 23.85 -27.65
N VAL A 459 30.43 24.61 -28.26
CA VAL A 459 30.77 25.78 -29.08
C VAL A 459 31.42 26.89 -28.23
N VAL A 460 30.92 27.12 -27.01
CA VAL A 460 31.52 28.10 -26.08
C VAL A 460 32.92 27.65 -25.63
N ILE A 461 33.11 26.37 -25.33
CA ILE A 461 34.44 25.85 -24.96
C ILE A 461 35.41 25.92 -26.13
N VAL A 462 35.00 25.49 -27.33
CA VAL A 462 35.85 25.56 -28.54
C VAL A 462 36.14 27.00 -28.91
N GLY A 463 35.14 27.89 -28.87
CA GLY A 463 35.32 29.34 -29.09
C GLY A 463 36.27 29.97 -28.06
N GLY A 464 36.13 29.60 -26.77
CA GLY A 464 37.03 30.05 -25.70
C GLY A 464 38.46 29.58 -25.88
N VAL A 465 38.66 28.31 -26.28
CA VAL A 465 39.98 27.74 -26.58
C VAL A 465 40.62 28.42 -27.80
N ILE A 466 39.85 28.67 -28.88
CA ILE A 466 40.32 29.39 -30.07
C ILE A 466 40.70 30.83 -29.70
N ALA A 467 39.91 31.51 -28.87
CA ALA A 467 40.23 32.88 -28.39
C ALA A 467 41.52 32.89 -27.56
N LEU A 468 41.71 31.94 -26.65
CA LEU A 468 42.94 31.79 -25.84
C LEU A 468 44.17 31.49 -26.70
N ILE A 469 44.04 30.63 -27.71
CA ILE A 469 45.14 30.33 -28.66
C ILE A 469 45.47 31.59 -29.49
N SER A 470 44.47 32.35 -29.94
CA SER A 470 44.63 33.57 -30.70
C SER A 470 45.29 34.67 -29.87
N VAL A 471 44.89 34.86 -28.60
CA VAL A 471 45.52 35.79 -27.66
C VAL A 471 46.95 35.38 -27.36
N ARG A 472 47.22 34.07 -27.22
CA ARG A 472 48.59 33.53 -27.00
C ARG A 472 49.47 33.70 -28.21
N ARG A 473 48.95 33.54 -29.45
CA ARG A 473 49.66 33.83 -30.70
C ARG A 473 49.93 35.33 -30.87
N TYR A 474 49.00 36.20 -30.53
CA TYR A 474 49.14 37.64 -30.57
C TYR A 474 50.20 38.15 -29.57
N ARG A 475 50.18 37.62 -28.31
CA ARG A 475 51.21 37.94 -27.30
C ARG A 475 52.61 37.45 -27.70
N ASN A 476 52.74 36.36 -28.43
CA ASN A 476 54.04 35.88 -28.91
C ASN A 476 54.55 36.62 -30.11
N LYS A 477 53.71 37.37 -30.90
CA LYS A 477 54.07 38.24 -31.95
C LYS A 477 54.57 39.62 -31.48
N ILE A 478 54.20 40.04 -30.25
CA ILE A 478 54.55 41.31 -29.68
C ILE A 478 55.79 41.24 -28.76
N ARG A 479 56.38 40.08 -28.53
CA ARG A 479 57.66 39.97 -27.82
C ARG A 479 58.79 40.39 -28.76
N PRO A 480 59.48 41.48 -28.49
CA PRO A 480 60.66 41.86 -29.29
C PRO A 480 61.73 40.81 -29.08
N THR A 481 62.28 40.26 -30.18
CA THR A 481 63.42 39.38 -30.19
C THR A 481 64.65 40.13 -29.67
N SER A 482 64.88 40.18 -28.38
CA SER A 482 66.14 40.57 -27.76
C SER A 482 67.16 39.42 -27.85
N ARG A 483 67.56 39.12 -29.08
CA ARG A 483 68.72 38.27 -29.37
C ARG A 483 69.49 38.76 -30.60
N HIS A 484 69.99 40.05 -30.53
CA HIS A 484 71.07 40.52 -31.40
C HIS A 484 71.73 41.73 -30.76
N ALA A 485 72.31 41.60 -29.57
CA ALA A 485 73.14 42.61 -28.97
C ALA A 485 74.23 42.09 -28.04
N SER A 486 74.87 40.96 -28.39
CA SER A 486 75.98 40.44 -27.59
C SER A 486 77.11 39.78 -28.38
N GLU A 487 77.24 40.04 -29.73
CA GLU A 487 78.31 39.48 -30.54
C GLU A 487 79.16 40.52 -31.30
N THR A 488 79.22 41.82 -30.84
CA THR A 488 80.07 42.83 -31.48
C THR A 488 81.01 43.56 -30.50
N LYS A 489 81.46 42.85 -29.43
CA LYS A 489 82.58 43.42 -28.60
C LYS A 489 83.53 42.30 -28.15
N ARG A 490 84.14 41.61 -29.13
CA ARG A 490 85.42 40.90 -28.94
C ARG A 490 86.18 40.70 -30.21
N LYS A 491 86.59 41.83 -30.78
CA LYS A 491 87.78 41.91 -31.67
C LYS A 491 88.22 43.34 -31.70
N LYS A 492 89.00 43.80 -30.69
CA LYS A 492 90.10 44.77 -30.73
C LYS A 492 90.57 44.88 -29.29
N LYS A 493 91.48 44.07 -28.91
CA LYS A 493 92.87 44.27 -28.42
C LYS A 493 93.40 42.88 -28.10
#